data_4e99cc59611bea9747184b77dc039267
#
_entry.id   4e99cc59611bea9747184b77dc039267
#
_cell.length_a   1.000
_cell.length_b   1.000
_cell.length_c   1.000
_cell.angle_alpha   90.00
_cell.angle_beta   90.00
_cell.angle_gamma   90.00
#
_symmetry.space_group_name_H-M   'P 1'
#
loop_
_entity.id
_entity.type
_entity.pdbx_description
1 polymer ?
#
loop_
_entity_poly.entity_id
_entity_poly.type
_entity_poly.pdbx_seq_one_letter_code
_entity_poly.pdbx_strand_id
1 'polypeptide(L)'
;AAVRPPGRYGALECQGAAVTAFIEKPRGDGGLINGGFFILSPRCLDLIEGDSSSWESSPIVRLAAMGQMMAFEHRGFWHAMDTLRDKTMLEELWASGRAPWKIWQ
;
A
#
# COMPACT_ATOMS: atom_id res chain seq x y z
N ALA A 1 -4.90 0.20 -0.24
CA ALA A 1 -4.90 -0.83 -1.28
C ALA A 1 -3.89 -1.93 -0.96
N ALA A 2 -4.27 -3.16 -1.22
CA ALA A 2 -3.40 -4.33 -1.09
C ALA A 2 -2.93 -4.76 -2.48
N VAL A 3 -1.64 -4.88 -2.68
CA VAL A 3 -1.03 -5.17 -3.99
C VAL A 3 0.05 -6.24 -3.88
N ARG A 4 0.41 -6.83 -5.01
CA ARG A 4 1.51 -7.81 -5.10
C ARG A 4 2.71 -7.17 -5.78
N PRO A 5 3.70 -6.74 -5.04
CA PRO A 5 4.88 -6.13 -5.65
C PRO A 5 6.04 -7.11 -5.75
N PRO A 6 7.04 -6.74 -6.53
CA PRO A 6 8.37 -7.26 -6.34
C PRO A 6 9.05 -6.39 -5.28
N GLY A 7 9.02 -6.69 -4.00
CA GLY A 7 9.75 -5.76 -3.24
C GLY A 7 9.75 -5.80 -1.73
N ARG A 8 10.08 -4.67 -1.13
CA ARG A 8 10.45 -4.47 0.26
C ARG A 8 9.46 -3.55 0.97
N TYR A 9 8.17 -3.89 0.92
CA TYR A 9 7.10 -3.04 1.47
C TYR A 9 6.42 -3.71 2.64
N GLY A 10 5.60 -2.97 3.38
CA GLY A 10 4.84 -3.52 4.49
C GLY A 10 3.89 -4.63 4.03
N ALA A 11 3.94 -5.77 4.70
CA ALA A 11 3.08 -6.91 4.41
C ALA A 11 1.76 -6.83 5.15
N LEU A 12 0.70 -7.35 4.53
CA LEU A 12 -0.61 -7.46 5.14
C LEU A 12 -0.98 -8.91 5.35
N GLU A 13 -1.52 -9.23 6.53
CA GLU A 13 -2.25 -10.46 6.76
C GLU A 13 -3.74 -10.18 6.71
N CYS A 14 -4.46 -10.95 5.91
CA CYS A 14 -5.88 -10.73 5.67
C CYS A 14 -6.68 -12.01 5.88
N GLN A 15 -7.92 -11.84 6.38
CA GLN A 15 -8.98 -12.85 6.28
C GLN A 15 -10.08 -12.25 5.41
N GLY A 16 -10.17 -12.71 4.15
CA GLY A 16 -11.00 -12.02 3.16
C GLY A 16 -10.49 -10.60 2.93
N ALA A 17 -11.35 -9.59 3.06
CA ALA A 17 -10.98 -8.18 2.94
C ALA A 17 -10.54 -7.55 4.26
N ALA A 18 -10.70 -8.25 5.40
CA ALA A 18 -10.29 -7.74 6.70
C ALA A 18 -8.78 -7.89 6.89
N VAL A 19 -8.10 -6.79 7.21
CA VAL A 19 -6.68 -6.80 7.54
C VAL A 19 -6.53 -7.20 9.01
N THR A 20 -5.88 -8.33 9.28
CA THR A 20 -5.67 -8.87 10.63
C THR A 20 -4.32 -8.50 11.23
N ALA A 21 -3.32 -8.23 10.38
CA ALA A 21 -2.02 -7.76 10.81
C ALA A 21 -1.34 -6.93 9.73
N PHE A 22 -0.47 -6.03 10.16
CA PHE A 22 0.38 -5.21 9.30
C PHE A 22 1.84 -5.41 9.70
N ILE A 23 2.67 -5.81 8.74
CA ILE A 23 4.10 -6.08 8.96
C ILE A 23 4.90 -5.14 8.06
N GLU A 24 5.70 -4.25 8.65
CA GLU A 24 6.43 -3.21 7.90
C GLU A 24 7.51 -3.76 6.96
N LYS A 25 8.15 -4.85 7.32
CA LYS A 25 9.24 -5.44 6.51
C LYS A 25 8.94 -6.90 6.21
N PRO A 26 8.35 -7.20 5.05
CA PRO A 26 8.02 -8.57 4.70
C PRO A 26 9.29 -9.41 4.52
N ARG A 27 9.25 -10.58 5.09
CA ARG A 27 10.18 -11.65 4.71
C ARG A 27 9.48 -12.42 3.59
N GLY A 28 9.75 -11.97 2.34
CA GLY A 28 9.08 -12.51 1.61
C GLY A 28 8.82 -13.07 0.37
N ASP A 29 7.87 -13.59 -0.08
CA ASP A 29 7.61 -14.50 -1.15
C ASP A 29 6.28 -14.25 -1.85
N GLY A 30 5.97 -13.02 -2.14
CA GLY A 30 4.86 -12.69 -2.99
C GLY A 30 3.50 -12.59 -2.31
N GLY A 31 3.46 -12.33 -1.01
CA GLY A 31 2.23 -11.92 -0.33
C GLY A 31 1.75 -10.55 -0.77
N LEU A 32 0.53 -10.20 -0.37
CA LEU A 32 0.03 -8.84 -0.55
C LEU A 32 0.75 -7.86 0.37
N ILE A 33 0.99 -6.66 -0.13
CA ILE A 33 1.57 -5.58 0.65
C ILE A 33 0.68 -4.35 0.63
N ASN A 34 1.01 -3.40 1.50
CA ASN A 34 0.41 -2.08 1.48
C ASN A 34 0.90 -1.28 0.26
N GLY A 35 -0.01 -1.01 -0.66
CA GLY A 35 0.25 -0.21 -1.86
C GLY A 35 -0.04 1.28 -1.69
N GLY A 36 -0.29 1.73 -0.47
CA GLY A 36 -0.75 3.08 -0.21
C GLY A 36 -2.23 3.27 -0.52
N PHE A 37 -2.68 4.49 -0.65
CA PHE A 37 -4.06 4.88 -0.90
C PHE A 37 -5.02 4.38 0.18
N PHE A 38 -5.38 5.29 1.08
CA PHE A 38 -6.29 5.02 2.18
C PHE A 38 -7.55 5.87 2.07
N ILE A 39 -8.69 5.26 2.33
CA ILE A 39 -9.94 5.96 2.60
C ILE A 39 -10.22 5.79 4.08
N LEU A 40 -10.24 6.88 4.81
CA LEU A 40 -10.27 6.88 6.26
C LEU A 40 -11.46 7.65 6.80
N SER A 41 -12.07 7.13 7.87
CA SER A 41 -12.97 7.93 8.70
C SER A 41 -12.17 9.04 9.40
N PRO A 42 -12.75 10.23 9.59
CA PRO A 42 -12.08 11.28 10.38
C PRO A 42 -11.66 10.84 11.79
N ARG A 43 -12.31 9.84 12.36
CA ARG A 43 -11.94 9.26 13.66
C ARG A 43 -10.53 8.66 13.67
N CYS A 44 -10.00 8.28 12.52
CA CYS A 44 -8.63 7.77 12.44
C CYS A 44 -7.58 8.80 12.86
N LEU A 45 -7.90 10.09 12.78
CA LEU A 45 -7.01 11.16 13.23
C LEU A 45 -6.73 11.08 14.73
N ASP A 46 -7.65 10.52 15.51
CA ASP A 46 -7.48 10.36 16.96
C ASP A 46 -6.41 9.33 17.31
N LEU A 47 -6.02 8.49 16.37
CA LEU A 47 -4.95 7.51 16.55
C LEU A 47 -3.55 8.09 16.32
N ILE A 48 -3.47 9.29 15.77
CA ILE A 48 -2.20 10.00 15.53
C ILE A 48 -1.85 10.75 16.80
N GLU A 49 -0.72 10.39 17.40
CA GLU A 49 -0.31 10.95 18.70
C GLU A 49 0.35 12.33 18.59
N GLY A 50 0.87 12.70 17.43
CA GLY A 50 1.52 13.99 17.19
C GLY A 50 2.23 14.03 15.85
N ASP A 51 2.89 15.15 15.59
CA ASP A 51 3.53 15.41 14.31
C ASP A 51 4.69 14.46 13.97
N SER A 52 5.28 13.83 14.98
CA SER A 52 6.34 12.84 14.79
C SER A 52 5.80 11.41 14.55
N SER A 53 4.49 11.22 14.62
CA SER A 53 3.87 9.91 14.40
C SER A 53 3.81 9.60 12.92
N SER A 54 4.30 8.41 12.54
CA SER A 54 4.11 7.90 11.19
C SER A 54 2.77 7.17 11.10
N TRP A 55 1.99 7.46 10.06
CA TRP A 55 0.73 6.78 9.82
C TRP A 55 0.92 5.26 9.71
N GLU A 56 1.96 4.82 9.05
CA GLU A 56 2.22 3.39 8.79
C GLU A 56 2.91 2.67 9.96
N SER A 57 2.92 3.27 11.11
CA SER A 57 3.38 2.63 12.35
C SER A 57 2.22 2.38 13.31
N SER A 58 2.19 3.03 14.46
CA SER A 58 1.18 2.79 15.49
C SER A 58 -0.27 2.96 15.00
N PRO A 59 -0.67 4.02 14.28
CA PRO A 59 -2.06 4.19 13.89
C PRO A 59 -2.61 3.03 13.06
N ILE A 60 -1.91 2.63 12.01
CA ILE A 60 -2.39 1.57 11.12
C ILE A 60 -2.35 0.19 11.80
N VAL A 61 -1.35 -0.07 12.62
CA VAL A 61 -1.25 -1.31 13.39
C VAL A 61 -2.41 -1.44 14.39
N ARG A 62 -2.76 -0.34 15.05
CA ARG A 62 -3.89 -0.31 15.98
C ARG A 62 -5.23 -0.52 15.28
N LEU A 63 -5.44 0.10 14.12
CA LEU A 63 -6.65 -0.12 13.32
C LEU A 63 -6.81 -1.58 12.91
N ALA A 64 -5.73 -2.23 12.49
CA ALA A 64 -5.75 -3.64 12.13
C ALA A 64 -6.07 -4.53 13.34
N ALA A 65 -5.45 -4.26 14.47
CA ALA A 65 -5.70 -5.00 15.72
C ALA A 65 -7.13 -4.82 16.24
N MET A 66 -7.74 -3.66 16.01
CA MET A 66 -9.13 -3.37 16.36
C MET A 66 -10.15 -3.99 15.41
N GLY A 67 -9.70 -4.64 14.34
CA GLY A 67 -10.60 -5.18 13.31
C GLY A 67 -11.29 -4.10 12.47
N GLN A 68 -10.77 -2.88 12.45
CA GLN A 68 -11.37 -1.74 11.78
C GLN A 68 -10.69 -1.38 10.46
N MET A 69 -9.90 -2.28 9.92
CA MET A 69 -9.20 -2.08 8.67
C MET A 69 -9.63 -3.12 7.64
N MET A 70 -9.97 -2.63 6.46
CA MET A 70 -10.31 -3.47 5.30
C MET A 70 -9.28 -3.26 4.20
N ALA A 71 -9.04 -4.29 3.42
CA ALA A 71 -8.16 -4.23 2.26
C ALA A 71 -8.97 -4.26 0.97
N PHE A 72 -8.69 -3.31 0.09
CA PHE A 72 -9.08 -3.41 -1.31
C PHE A 72 -7.93 -4.05 -2.08
N GLU A 73 -8.10 -5.26 -2.56
CA GLU A 73 -7.09 -5.97 -3.36
C GLU A 73 -7.07 -5.42 -4.78
N HIS A 74 -6.03 -4.67 -5.10
CA HIS A 74 -5.80 -4.18 -6.45
C HIS A 74 -5.03 -5.22 -7.25
N ARG A 75 -5.63 -5.77 -8.29
CA ARG A 75 -5.05 -6.81 -9.14
C ARG A 75 -4.43 -6.28 -10.43
N GLY A 76 -4.59 -5.00 -10.71
CA GLY A 76 -4.01 -4.36 -11.88
C GLY A 76 -2.56 -3.96 -11.67
N PHE A 77 -2.07 -3.17 -12.60
CA PHE A 77 -0.71 -2.65 -12.53
C PHE A 77 -0.53 -1.78 -11.28
N TRP A 78 0.54 -2.05 -10.56
CA TRP A 78 1.03 -1.20 -9.48
C TRP A 78 2.55 -1.21 -9.48
N HIS A 79 3.16 -0.04 -9.32
CA HIS A 79 4.60 0.10 -9.16
C HIS A 79 4.92 1.35 -8.35
N ALA A 80 5.79 1.22 -7.37
CA ALA A 80 6.28 2.36 -6.62
C ALA A 80 7.30 3.16 -7.42
N MET A 81 7.41 4.45 -7.17
CA MET A 81 8.44 5.30 -7.75
C MET A 81 9.34 5.85 -6.63
N ASP A 82 10.14 4.98 -6.05
CA ASP A 82 11.00 5.31 -4.92
C ASP A 82 12.46 5.51 -5.31
N THR A 83 12.84 5.03 -6.49
CA THR A 83 14.20 5.10 -7.00
C THR A 83 14.24 5.73 -8.39
N LEU A 84 15.42 6.18 -8.80
CA LEU A 84 15.63 6.67 -10.18
C LEU A 84 15.33 5.59 -11.22
N ARG A 85 15.65 4.34 -10.92
CA ARG A 85 15.33 3.20 -11.77
C ARG A 85 13.83 3.04 -11.98
N ASP A 86 13.05 3.17 -10.91
CA ASP A 86 11.59 3.14 -10.99
C ASP A 86 11.06 4.26 -11.88
N LYS A 87 11.54 5.48 -11.67
CA LYS A 87 11.18 6.64 -12.48
C LYS A 87 11.47 6.40 -13.95
N THR A 88 12.65 5.96 -14.29
CA THR A 88 13.07 5.69 -15.67
C THR A 88 12.14 4.66 -16.32
N MET A 89 11.85 3.57 -15.64
CA MET A 89 10.97 2.52 -16.13
C MET A 89 9.55 3.05 -16.39
N LEU A 90 9.01 3.84 -15.48
CA LEU A 90 7.68 4.43 -15.64
C LEU A 90 7.64 5.44 -16.79
N GLU A 91 8.68 6.25 -16.96
CA GLU A 91 8.81 7.18 -18.08
C GLU A 91 8.89 6.46 -19.42
N GLU A 92 9.61 5.36 -19.51
CA GLU A 92 9.69 4.54 -20.72
C GLU A 92 8.33 3.94 -21.07
N LEU A 93 7.57 3.46 -20.11
CA LEU A 93 6.21 2.99 -20.33
C LEU A 93 5.30 4.10 -20.87
N TRP A 94 5.41 5.30 -20.30
CA TRP A 94 4.65 6.44 -20.74
C TRP A 94 5.02 6.85 -22.18
N ALA A 95 6.30 7.02 -22.45
CA ALA A 95 6.81 7.46 -23.76
C ALA A 95 6.49 6.46 -24.88
N SER A 96 6.48 5.16 -24.57
CA SER A 96 6.15 4.11 -25.55
C SER A 96 4.65 3.91 -25.77
N GLY A 97 3.78 4.63 -25.07
CA GLY A 97 2.33 4.47 -25.14
C GLY A 97 1.81 3.21 -24.49
N ARG A 98 2.63 2.51 -23.71
CA ARG A 98 2.28 1.24 -23.03
C ARG A 98 1.99 1.39 -21.54
N ALA A 99 1.80 2.62 -21.05
CA ALA A 99 1.52 2.91 -19.67
C ALA A 99 0.19 2.27 -19.23
N PRO A 100 0.20 1.22 -18.38
CA PRO A 100 -1.03 0.51 -18.03
C PRO A 100 -2.01 1.33 -17.19
N TRP A 101 -1.54 2.39 -16.56
CA TRP A 101 -2.39 3.29 -15.77
C TRP A 101 -3.12 4.32 -16.60
N LYS A 102 -2.72 4.51 -17.84
CA LYS A 102 -3.39 5.47 -18.74
C LYS A 102 -4.61 4.83 -19.37
N ILE A 103 -5.75 4.97 -18.73
CA ILE A 103 -7.03 4.41 -19.18
C ILE A 103 -7.91 5.45 -19.92
N TRP A 104 -7.47 6.69 -19.98
CA TRP A 104 -8.16 7.78 -20.70
C TRP A 104 -7.54 7.98 -22.09
N GLN A 105 -8.32 8.56 -22.97
CA GLN A 105 -7.86 8.94 -24.30
C GLN A 105 -7.26 10.34 -24.33
#